data_5fcf8905538fe94b7b8cff05448e9f0c
#
_entry.id   5fcf8905538fe94b7b8cff05448e9f0c
#
_cell.length_a   1.000
_cell.length_b   1.000
_cell.length_c   1.000
_cell.angle_alpha   90.00
_cell.angle_beta   90.00
_cell.angle_gamma   90.00
#
_symmetry.space_group_name_H-M   'P 1'
#
loop_
_entity.id
_entity.type
_entity.pdbx_description
1 polymer ?
#
loop_
_entity_poly.entity_id
_entity_poly.type
_entity_poly.pdbx_seq_one_letter_code
_entity_poly.pdbx_strand_id
1 'polypeptide(L)'
;VLLLAAGMCSSCSEKKDDTSGKEKEGVETVLPSQANEVTVMTLKRTTFNHELVSNGKVTASQYADLSFRLTSEPVAYIYVKNGETVKKGQKIAELDLFTLKNSLEKAEIALRQSELEMKDVLIGQGYAPDRMQSIPKDIVRLAEVKSGYGQSRAAYELAKFELEQAVITAPFDGVVANLETRGFNRPDGSKPFCRVIGSGGMEVAFKVLESELPLVRRGDRVEVAPFAGTAGACSGTVSEINPLVDENGLVSVRARVNGGARLFDGMNVRVSVKRSVAGQLVVPKTAVVLRTGKQVVFTLKDGRAVWNYVTTGLENMTEYTVTGEGMEEGAQVIVTGNVNLAHESPVKVIH
;
A
#
# COMPACT_ATOMS: atom_id res chain seq x y z
N VAL A 1 10.42 8.19 63.09
CA VAL A 1 10.41 7.34 64.30
C VAL A 1 11.07 6.04 63.94
N LEU A 2 12.38 5.90 64.01
CA LEU A 2 13.27 5.51 65.13
C LEU A 2 13.07 4.06 65.56
N LEU A 3 14.08 3.25 65.42
CA LEU A 3 15.01 2.50 66.30
C LEU A 3 15.50 1.27 65.58
N LEU A 4 16.77 1.03 65.19
CA LEU A 4 17.99 0.78 65.97
C LEU A 4 17.92 -0.50 66.88
N ALA A 5 18.79 -1.46 66.56
CA ALA A 5 19.65 -2.29 67.44
C ALA A 5 20.29 -3.40 66.60
N ALA A 6 21.52 -3.57 66.25
CA ALA A 6 22.80 -3.62 67.03
C ALA A 6 22.92 -4.89 67.90
N GLY A 7 23.97 -5.67 67.66
CA GLY A 7 24.49 -6.73 68.49
C GLY A 7 25.30 -7.75 67.69
N MET A 8 26.50 -7.74 67.49
CA MET A 8 27.80 -7.85 68.12
C MET A 8 28.09 -9.21 68.74
N CYS A 9 29.31 -9.61 68.42
CA CYS A 9 30.32 -10.46 69.20
C CYS A 9 30.25 -11.94 68.92
N SER A 10 31.28 -12.68 68.77
CA SER A 10 32.71 -12.72 69.00
C SER A 10 33.13 -14.16 68.91
N SER A 11 34.16 -14.46 68.26
CA SER A 11 35.56 -14.62 68.70
C SER A 11 36.06 -16.08 68.89
N CYS A 12 37.18 -16.32 68.22
CA CYS A 12 38.33 -17.19 68.60
C CYS A 12 38.12 -18.69 68.79
N SER A 13 38.97 -19.59 68.30
CA SER A 13 40.42 -19.71 68.63
C SER A 13 41.06 -20.81 67.80
N GLU A 14 42.33 -20.64 67.58
CA GLU A 14 43.29 -21.56 66.98
C GLU A 14 43.40 -22.93 67.73
N LYS A 15 43.74 -23.95 66.92
CA LYS A 15 44.83 -24.88 67.32
C LYS A 15 45.43 -25.51 66.04
N LYS A 16 46.73 -25.30 65.90
CA LYS A 16 47.64 -26.08 65.09
C LYS A 16 47.73 -27.47 65.67
N ASP A 17 47.79 -28.47 64.79
CA ASP A 17 48.70 -29.61 65.00
C ASP A 17 49.21 -30.16 63.67
N ASP A 18 50.49 -30.25 63.60
CA ASP A 18 51.36 -30.76 62.56
C ASP A 18 51.34 -32.28 62.59
N THR A 19 51.14 -32.95 61.44
CA THR A 19 51.81 -34.22 61.18
C THR A 19 51.87 -34.58 59.70
N SER A 20 53.07 -34.77 59.27
CA SER A 20 53.64 -35.25 58.03
C SER A 20 52.93 -36.39 57.30
N GLY A 21 52.98 -36.30 55.97
CA GLY A 21 53.35 -37.44 55.14
C GLY A 21 52.23 -38.16 54.39
N LYS A 22 52.11 -37.89 53.13
CA LYS A 22 52.21 -38.84 52.00
C LYS A 22 51.62 -38.20 50.74
N GLU A 23 52.49 -37.98 49.77
CA GLU A 23 52.13 -37.80 48.36
C GLU A 23 51.12 -38.86 47.93
N LYS A 24 49.97 -38.44 47.48
CA LYS A 24 49.09 -39.22 46.60
C LYS A 24 49.10 -38.55 45.27
N GLU A 25 49.68 -39.26 44.31
CA GLU A 25 49.56 -38.97 42.87
C GLU A 25 48.16 -38.51 42.56
N GLY A 26 48.07 -37.28 42.05
CA GLY A 26 46.86 -36.76 41.47
C GLY A 26 46.59 -37.55 40.20
N VAL A 27 45.57 -38.36 40.22
CA VAL A 27 44.96 -38.90 39.03
C VAL A 27 44.31 -37.68 38.32
N GLU A 28 44.98 -37.10 37.31
CA GLU A 28 44.35 -36.24 36.32
C GLU A 28 43.26 -37.08 35.67
N THR A 29 42.04 -36.88 36.11
CA THR A 29 40.87 -37.38 35.38
C THR A 29 40.76 -36.53 34.17
N VAL A 30 41.45 -36.89 33.10
CA VAL A 30 41.20 -36.38 31.76
C VAL A 30 39.83 -36.90 31.40
N LEU A 31 38.80 -36.08 31.69
CA LEU A 31 37.47 -36.29 31.12
C LEU A 31 37.67 -36.39 29.62
N PRO A 32 37.20 -37.45 28.95
CA PRO A 32 37.29 -37.53 27.51
C PRO A 32 36.63 -36.29 26.95
N SER A 33 37.36 -35.54 26.15
CA SER A 33 36.85 -34.39 25.43
C SER A 33 35.69 -34.88 24.56
N GLN A 34 34.47 -34.71 25.08
CA GLN A 34 33.26 -35.06 24.35
C GLN A 34 33.17 -34.07 23.18
N ALA A 35 33.51 -34.55 21.98
CA ALA A 35 33.38 -33.72 20.77
C ALA A 35 31.90 -33.35 20.59
N ASN A 36 31.65 -32.08 20.52
CA ASN A 36 30.28 -31.58 20.31
C ASN A 36 29.73 -32.11 18.98
N GLU A 37 28.55 -32.71 19.01
CA GLU A 37 27.87 -33.16 17.81
C GLU A 37 27.26 -31.96 17.05
N VAL A 38 27.59 -31.86 15.77
CA VAL A 38 27.19 -30.74 14.93
C VAL A 38 26.69 -31.23 13.56
N THR A 39 25.75 -30.49 12.96
CA THR A 39 25.43 -30.67 11.54
C THR A 39 26.08 -29.57 10.73
N VAL A 40 26.51 -29.90 9.51
CA VAL A 40 27.21 -28.99 8.63
C VAL A 40 26.48 -28.86 7.29
N MET A 41 26.60 -27.69 6.67
CA MET A 41 26.21 -27.46 5.28
C MET A 41 27.38 -26.89 4.49
N THR A 42 27.47 -27.23 3.23
CA THR A 42 28.44 -26.59 2.32
C THR A 42 27.87 -25.28 1.82
N LEU A 43 28.57 -24.19 2.07
CA LEU A 43 28.19 -22.86 1.64
C LEU A 43 28.32 -22.75 0.11
N LYS A 44 27.23 -22.34 -0.54
CA LYS A 44 27.17 -22.16 -2.01
C LYS A 44 26.56 -20.82 -2.31
N ARG A 45 26.96 -20.24 -3.43
CA ARG A 45 26.25 -19.08 -3.96
C ARG A 45 24.93 -19.54 -4.56
N THR A 46 23.85 -19.07 -3.98
CA THR A 46 22.49 -19.41 -4.42
C THR A 46 21.69 -18.16 -4.69
N THR A 47 20.48 -18.35 -5.20
CA THR A 47 19.50 -17.26 -5.30
C THR A 47 18.78 -17.13 -3.98
N PHE A 48 18.95 -15.99 -3.33
CA PHE A 48 18.23 -15.66 -2.10
C PHE A 48 16.84 -15.12 -2.44
N ASN A 49 15.80 -15.68 -1.86
CA ASN A 49 14.44 -15.21 -2.02
C ASN A 49 14.11 -14.24 -0.87
N HIS A 50 14.29 -12.97 -1.14
CA HIS A 50 13.89 -11.91 -0.22
C HIS A 50 12.38 -11.74 -0.23
N GLU A 51 11.78 -11.62 0.94
CA GLU A 51 10.36 -11.39 1.12
C GLU A 51 10.17 -10.19 2.04
N LEU A 52 9.60 -9.12 1.48
CA LEU A 52 9.21 -7.94 2.22
C LEU A 52 7.70 -8.03 2.49
N VAL A 53 7.32 -7.98 3.75
CA VAL A 53 5.91 -8.06 4.17
C VAL A 53 5.44 -6.70 4.66
N SER A 54 4.33 -6.22 4.11
CA SER A 54 3.72 -4.96 4.51
C SER A 54 2.20 -5.11 4.59
N ASN A 55 1.56 -4.18 5.29
CA ASN A 55 0.11 -4.04 5.28
C ASN A 55 -0.30 -3.11 4.14
N GLY A 56 -1.33 -3.50 3.41
CA GLY A 56 -1.86 -2.73 2.30
C GLY A 56 -3.37 -2.57 2.37
N LYS A 57 -3.87 -1.66 1.54
CA LYS A 57 -5.29 -1.44 1.34
C LYS A 57 -5.62 -1.63 -0.13
N VAL A 58 -6.65 -2.43 -0.40
CA VAL A 58 -7.17 -2.63 -1.75
C VAL A 58 -7.88 -1.36 -2.20
N THR A 59 -7.61 -0.93 -3.41
CA THR A 59 -8.31 0.17 -4.07
C THR A 59 -8.69 -0.25 -5.49
N ALA A 60 -9.83 0.21 -5.96
CA ALA A 60 -10.17 0.03 -7.37
C ALA A 60 -9.20 0.82 -8.24
N SER A 61 -8.75 0.25 -9.36
CA SER A 61 -7.88 0.95 -10.32
C SER A 61 -8.58 2.15 -10.97
N GLN A 62 -9.91 2.10 -11.03
CA GLN A 62 -10.75 3.18 -11.54
C GLN A 62 -12.01 3.27 -10.69
N TYR A 63 -12.28 4.45 -10.17
CA TYR A 63 -13.53 4.75 -9.47
C TYR A 63 -13.91 6.22 -9.68
N ALA A 64 -15.18 6.52 -9.50
CA ALA A 64 -15.70 7.87 -9.49
C ALA A 64 -16.69 8.06 -8.36
N ASP A 65 -16.45 9.08 -7.55
CA ASP A 65 -17.40 9.56 -6.56
C ASP A 65 -18.32 10.57 -7.25
N LEU A 66 -19.60 10.24 -7.32
CA LEU A 66 -20.61 11.02 -8.03
C LEU A 66 -21.47 11.78 -7.02
N SER A 67 -21.65 13.06 -7.26
CA SER A 67 -22.46 13.94 -6.43
C SER A 67 -23.35 14.80 -7.32
N PHE A 68 -24.52 15.16 -6.82
CA PHE A 68 -25.31 16.22 -7.44
C PHE A 68 -24.63 17.57 -7.20
N ARG A 69 -24.52 18.36 -8.25
CA ARG A 69 -24.06 19.76 -8.13
C ARG A 69 -25.13 20.69 -7.60
N LEU A 70 -26.37 20.32 -7.86
CA LEU A 70 -27.55 21.03 -7.37
C LEU A 70 -28.08 20.33 -6.12
N THR A 71 -28.28 21.08 -5.06
CA THR A 71 -28.80 20.57 -3.79
C THR A 71 -30.13 21.22 -3.41
N SER A 72 -30.67 22.06 -4.29
CA SER A 72 -31.95 22.77 -4.07
C SER A 72 -33.16 21.88 -4.27
N GLU A 73 -33.05 20.90 -5.19
CA GLU A 73 -34.15 20.02 -5.56
C GLU A 73 -34.03 18.65 -4.89
N PRO A 74 -35.13 17.99 -4.52
CA PRO A 74 -35.11 16.64 -3.97
C PRO A 74 -34.80 15.59 -5.03
N VAL A 75 -34.24 14.44 -4.60
CA VAL A 75 -34.05 13.27 -5.46
C VAL A 75 -35.41 12.66 -5.78
N ALA A 76 -35.83 12.71 -7.03
CA ALA A 76 -37.11 12.15 -7.49
C ALA A 76 -37.01 10.63 -7.71
N TYR A 77 -35.96 10.19 -8.42
CA TYR A 77 -35.80 8.79 -8.82
C TYR A 77 -34.38 8.29 -8.59
N ILE A 78 -34.28 7.04 -8.12
CA ILE A 78 -33.05 6.26 -8.01
C ILE A 78 -33.31 4.99 -8.85
N TYR A 79 -32.52 4.80 -9.91
CA TYR A 79 -32.74 3.76 -10.93
C TYR A 79 -31.97 2.46 -10.65
N VAL A 80 -31.00 2.48 -9.73
CA VAL A 80 -30.06 1.40 -9.46
C VAL A 80 -29.95 1.10 -7.97
N LYS A 81 -29.35 -0.04 -7.64
CA LYS A 81 -29.09 -0.46 -6.26
C LYS A 81 -27.58 -0.62 -6.01
N ASN A 82 -27.19 -0.64 -4.72
CA ASN A 82 -25.83 -1.01 -4.33
C ASN A 82 -25.51 -2.43 -4.83
N GLY A 83 -24.33 -2.60 -5.45
CA GLY A 83 -23.89 -3.85 -6.05
C GLY A 83 -24.38 -4.10 -7.47
N GLU A 84 -25.21 -3.22 -8.04
CA GLU A 84 -25.70 -3.34 -9.41
C GLU A 84 -24.63 -2.90 -10.42
N THR A 85 -24.54 -3.63 -11.52
CA THR A 85 -23.65 -3.31 -12.64
C THR A 85 -24.30 -2.27 -13.54
N VAL A 86 -23.58 -1.21 -13.87
CA VAL A 86 -24.02 -0.12 -14.75
C VAL A 86 -23.10 0.04 -15.94
N LYS A 87 -23.65 0.50 -17.05
CA LYS A 87 -22.92 0.86 -18.27
C LYS A 87 -22.66 2.36 -18.32
N LYS A 88 -21.60 2.76 -19.02
CA LYS A 88 -21.31 4.17 -19.28
C LYS A 88 -22.54 4.90 -19.86
N GLY A 89 -22.88 6.04 -19.26
CA GLY A 89 -24.05 6.85 -19.63
C GLY A 89 -25.38 6.37 -19.03
N GLN A 90 -25.42 5.23 -18.35
CA GLN A 90 -26.64 4.75 -17.68
C GLN A 90 -27.02 5.71 -16.53
N LYS A 91 -28.29 6.07 -16.46
CA LYS A 91 -28.82 6.90 -15.37
C LYS A 91 -28.77 6.14 -14.05
N ILE A 92 -28.27 6.81 -13.02
CA ILE A 92 -28.18 6.29 -11.65
C ILE A 92 -29.28 6.92 -10.80
N ALA A 93 -29.39 8.24 -10.82
CA ALA A 93 -30.40 8.99 -10.08
C ALA A 93 -30.74 10.31 -10.77
N GLU A 94 -31.86 10.87 -10.40
CA GLU A 94 -32.41 12.09 -11.02
C GLU A 94 -33.11 12.92 -9.94
N LEU A 95 -32.86 14.23 -9.96
CA LEU A 95 -33.58 15.20 -9.12
C LEU A 95 -35.00 15.45 -9.67
N ASP A 96 -35.84 16.16 -8.91
CA ASP A 96 -37.07 16.68 -9.44
C ASP A 96 -36.76 17.74 -10.51
N LEU A 97 -37.20 17.46 -11.74
CA LEU A 97 -36.87 18.28 -12.91
C LEU A 97 -37.90 19.38 -13.18
N PHE A 98 -38.99 19.47 -12.41
CA PHE A 98 -40.09 20.38 -12.71
C PHE A 98 -39.60 21.84 -12.76
N THR A 99 -38.95 22.31 -11.71
CA THR A 99 -38.45 23.70 -11.60
C THR A 99 -37.41 24.00 -12.66
N LEU A 100 -36.49 23.06 -12.91
CA LEU A 100 -35.39 23.21 -13.88
C LEU A 100 -35.91 23.24 -15.32
N LYS A 101 -36.86 22.40 -15.70
CA LYS A 101 -37.52 22.43 -17.02
C LYS A 101 -38.24 23.74 -17.26
N ASN A 102 -38.95 24.23 -16.25
CA ASN A 102 -39.67 25.51 -16.33
C ASN A 102 -38.68 26.70 -16.50
N SER A 103 -37.54 26.65 -15.79
CA SER A 103 -36.49 27.66 -15.93
C SER A 103 -35.85 27.64 -17.34
N LEU A 104 -35.60 26.46 -17.89
CA LEU A 104 -35.08 26.30 -19.23
C LEU A 104 -36.10 26.84 -20.28
N GLU A 105 -37.38 26.50 -20.16
CA GLU A 105 -38.43 26.98 -21.06
C GLU A 105 -38.54 28.52 -21.04
N LYS A 106 -38.52 29.13 -19.85
CA LYS A 106 -38.53 30.62 -19.73
C LYS A 106 -37.29 31.24 -20.38
N ALA A 107 -36.10 30.65 -20.19
CA ALA A 107 -34.87 31.14 -20.79
C ALA A 107 -34.88 30.96 -22.32
N GLU A 108 -35.48 29.88 -22.85
CA GLU A 108 -35.63 29.66 -24.27
C GLU A 108 -36.58 30.71 -24.91
N ILE A 109 -37.69 31.00 -24.24
CA ILE A 109 -38.63 32.06 -24.71
C ILE A 109 -37.91 33.42 -24.75
N ALA A 110 -37.17 33.78 -23.70
CA ALA A 110 -36.44 35.03 -23.65
C ALA A 110 -35.33 35.12 -24.71
N LEU A 111 -34.62 34.01 -24.97
CA LEU A 111 -33.64 33.93 -26.06
C LEU A 111 -34.31 34.17 -27.42
N ARG A 112 -35.42 33.48 -27.69
CA ARG A 112 -36.15 33.63 -28.97
C ARG A 112 -36.68 35.06 -29.16
N GLN A 113 -37.17 35.72 -28.09
CA GLN A 113 -37.58 37.11 -28.12
C GLN A 113 -36.40 38.02 -28.45
N SER A 114 -35.24 37.86 -27.77
CA SER A 114 -34.06 38.69 -28.01
C SER A 114 -33.45 38.48 -29.41
N GLU A 115 -33.59 37.26 -29.98
CA GLU A 115 -33.22 36.99 -31.38
C GLU A 115 -34.08 37.80 -32.36
N LEU A 116 -35.40 37.91 -32.11
CA LEU A 116 -36.30 38.73 -32.96
C LEU A 116 -35.94 40.21 -32.82
N GLU A 117 -35.74 40.70 -31.62
CA GLU A 117 -35.31 42.09 -31.36
C GLU A 117 -33.97 42.41 -32.05
N MET A 118 -33.03 41.46 -32.05
CA MET A 118 -31.74 41.61 -32.73
C MET A 118 -31.93 41.74 -34.24
N LYS A 119 -32.80 40.93 -34.83
CA LYS A 119 -33.16 41.01 -36.27
C LYS A 119 -33.79 42.37 -36.59
N ASP A 120 -34.69 42.88 -35.75
CA ASP A 120 -35.32 44.17 -35.92
C ASP A 120 -34.30 45.34 -35.87
N VAL A 121 -33.34 45.27 -34.94
CA VAL A 121 -32.24 46.23 -34.88
C VAL A 121 -31.39 46.21 -36.14
N LEU A 122 -31.08 45.02 -36.70
CA LEU A 122 -30.30 44.89 -37.93
C LEU A 122 -31.07 45.43 -39.13
N ILE A 123 -32.37 45.15 -39.24
CA ILE A 123 -33.26 45.73 -40.31
C ILE A 123 -33.29 47.24 -40.20
N GLY A 124 -33.43 47.78 -38.97
CA GLY A 124 -33.43 49.24 -38.75
C GLY A 124 -32.09 49.92 -39.11
N GLN A 125 -30.98 49.14 -39.18
CA GLN A 125 -29.68 49.61 -39.67
C GLN A 125 -29.48 49.37 -41.18
N GLY A 126 -30.51 48.88 -41.91
CA GLY A 126 -30.45 48.62 -43.34
C GLY A 126 -29.82 47.30 -43.77
N TYR A 127 -29.65 46.36 -42.84
CA TYR A 127 -29.07 45.06 -43.14
C TYR A 127 -30.10 43.94 -43.14
N ALA A 128 -29.98 43.01 -44.10
CA ALA A 128 -30.79 41.81 -44.13
C ALA A 128 -30.28 40.74 -43.12
N PRO A 129 -31.10 40.35 -42.13
CA PRO A 129 -30.65 39.38 -41.08
C PRO A 129 -30.25 38.03 -41.64
N ASP A 130 -30.76 37.60 -42.77
CA ASP A 130 -30.45 36.32 -43.43
C ASP A 130 -29.02 36.25 -44.00
N ARG A 131 -28.32 37.39 -44.09
CA ARG A 131 -26.95 37.50 -44.59
C ARG A 131 -25.96 37.93 -43.49
N MET A 132 -26.07 37.35 -42.31
CA MET A 132 -25.25 37.69 -41.13
C MET A 132 -23.76 37.80 -41.43
N GLN A 133 -23.22 36.91 -42.30
CA GLN A 133 -21.78 36.88 -42.62
C GLN A 133 -21.29 38.14 -43.38
N SER A 134 -22.18 38.85 -44.04
CA SER A 134 -21.88 40.08 -44.80
C SER A 134 -22.03 41.35 -43.96
N ILE A 135 -22.55 41.28 -42.74
CA ILE A 135 -22.75 42.42 -41.85
C ILE A 135 -21.45 42.76 -41.12
N PRO A 136 -21.04 44.02 -41.07
CA PRO A 136 -19.89 44.42 -40.26
C PRO A 136 -20.03 44.02 -38.81
N LYS A 137 -18.94 43.48 -38.23
CA LYS A 137 -18.93 42.92 -36.86
C LYS A 137 -19.40 43.95 -35.80
N ASP A 138 -19.08 45.21 -36.01
CA ASP A 138 -19.48 46.30 -35.10
C ASP A 138 -21.00 46.51 -35.09
N ILE A 139 -21.65 46.36 -36.23
CA ILE A 139 -23.12 46.48 -36.34
C ILE A 139 -23.79 45.23 -35.70
N VAL A 140 -23.24 44.03 -35.91
CA VAL A 140 -23.73 42.82 -35.25
C VAL A 140 -23.62 42.96 -33.74
N ARG A 141 -22.46 43.40 -33.23
CA ARG A 141 -22.24 43.65 -31.81
C ARG A 141 -23.17 44.69 -31.20
N LEU A 142 -23.44 45.76 -31.96
CA LEU A 142 -24.42 46.79 -31.55
C LEU A 142 -25.82 46.18 -31.43
N ALA A 143 -26.23 45.36 -32.39
CA ALA A 143 -27.53 44.67 -32.38
C ALA A 143 -27.64 43.69 -31.23
N GLU A 144 -26.58 42.88 -30.94
CA GLU A 144 -26.52 41.96 -29.79
C GLU A 144 -26.70 42.68 -28.45
N VAL A 145 -26.01 43.84 -28.29
CA VAL A 145 -26.11 44.62 -27.06
C VAL A 145 -27.48 45.26 -26.90
N LYS A 146 -28.03 45.84 -27.97
CA LYS A 146 -29.35 46.50 -27.92
C LYS A 146 -30.50 45.55 -27.67
N SER A 147 -30.46 44.35 -28.24
CA SER A 147 -31.47 43.30 -28.07
C SER A 147 -31.34 42.50 -26.78
N GLY A 148 -30.23 42.61 -26.07
CA GLY A 148 -29.94 41.75 -24.90
C GLY A 148 -29.68 40.29 -25.26
N TYR A 149 -29.42 39.98 -26.54
CA TYR A 149 -29.24 38.62 -27.04
C TYR A 149 -28.15 37.85 -26.29
N GLY A 150 -26.99 38.49 -26.04
CA GLY A 150 -25.90 37.88 -25.32
C GLY A 150 -26.28 37.44 -23.88
N GLN A 151 -27.08 38.25 -23.19
CA GLN A 151 -27.59 37.97 -21.86
C GLN A 151 -28.61 36.80 -21.87
N SER A 152 -29.56 36.83 -22.78
CA SER A 152 -30.59 35.79 -22.92
C SER A 152 -29.98 34.45 -23.31
N ARG A 153 -28.98 34.46 -24.21
CA ARG A 153 -28.22 33.25 -24.57
C ARG A 153 -27.47 32.66 -23.39
N ALA A 154 -26.77 33.48 -22.62
CA ALA A 154 -26.06 33.01 -21.41
C ALA A 154 -27.03 32.40 -20.37
N ALA A 155 -28.22 33.02 -20.20
CA ALA A 155 -29.23 32.49 -19.28
C ALA A 155 -29.79 31.13 -19.78
N TYR A 156 -30.00 30.99 -21.08
CA TYR A 156 -30.44 29.73 -21.70
C TYR A 156 -29.41 28.61 -21.52
N GLU A 157 -28.14 28.89 -21.81
CA GLU A 157 -27.04 27.91 -21.64
C GLU A 157 -26.89 27.51 -20.18
N LEU A 158 -27.04 28.46 -19.23
CA LEU A 158 -27.01 28.15 -17.81
C LEU A 158 -28.15 27.22 -17.39
N ALA A 159 -29.40 27.57 -17.77
CA ALA A 159 -30.56 26.74 -17.42
C ALA A 159 -30.48 25.33 -18.03
N LYS A 160 -29.96 25.22 -19.25
CA LYS A 160 -29.70 23.94 -19.92
C LYS A 160 -28.67 23.13 -19.16
N PHE A 161 -27.55 23.73 -18.78
CA PHE A 161 -26.51 23.10 -18.00
C PHE A 161 -27.03 22.61 -16.63
N GLU A 162 -27.82 23.43 -15.92
CA GLU A 162 -28.43 23.04 -14.64
C GLU A 162 -29.34 21.83 -14.80
N LEU A 163 -30.15 21.77 -15.86
CA LEU A 163 -30.98 20.60 -16.14
C LEU A 163 -30.15 19.33 -16.41
N GLU A 164 -29.04 19.46 -17.14
CA GLU A 164 -28.11 18.35 -17.39
C GLU A 164 -27.44 17.86 -16.08
N GLN A 165 -27.11 18.78 -15.17
CA GLN A 165 -26.51 18.45 -13.88
C GLN A 165 -27.49 17.83 -12.85
N ALA A 166 -28.80 17.86 -13.16
CA ALA A 166 -29.81 17.24 -12.31
C ALA A 166 -29.90 15.72 -12.45
N VAL A 167 -29.15 15.13 -13.37
CA VAL A 167 -29.11 13.68 -13.62
C VAL A 167 -27.70 13.14 -13.40
N ILE A 168 -27.54 12.20 -12.49
CA ILE A 168 -26.29 11.46 -12.33
C ILE A 168 -26.29 10.28 -13.28
N THR A 169 -25.23 10.19 -14.09
CA THR A 169 -24.98 9.05 -14.99
C THR A 169 -23.65 8.41 -14.70
N ALA A 170 -23.50 7.11 -14.99
CA ALA A 170 -22.25 6.39 -14.84
C ALA A 170 -21.21 6.89 -15.87
N PRO A 171 -20.00 7.32 -15.44
CA PRO A 171 -18.97 7.84 -16.35
C PRO A 171 -18.27 6.72 -17.15
N PHE A 172 -18.33 5.50 -16.67
CA PHE A 172 -17.76 4.29 -17.26
C PHE A 172 -18.53 3.04 -16.79
N ASP A 173 -18.24 1.89 -17.39
CA ASP A 173 -18.83 0.61 -16.98
C ASP A 173 -18.28 0.17 -15.64
N GLY A 174 -19.16 -0.20 -14.70
CA GLY A 174 -18.74 -0.54 -13.35
C GLY A 174 -19.85 -1.02 -12.45
N VAL A 175 -19.57 -1.09 -11.14
CA VAL A 175 -20.52 -1.49 -10.10
C VAL A 175 -20.79 -0.31 -9.19
N VAL A 176 -22.06 -0.09 -8.86
CA VAL A 176 -22.48 0.97 -7.95
C VAL A 176 -22.23 0.57 -6.50
N ALA A 177 -21.61 1.45 -5.72
CA ALA A 177 -21.34 1.28 -4.31
C ALA A 177 -21.67 2.56 -3.54
N ASN A 178 -21.89 2.41 -2.24
CA ASN A 178 -22.15 3.52 -1.32
C ASN A 178 -23.24 4.48 -1.80
N LEU A 179 -24.29 3.91 -2.40
CA LEU A 179 -25.41 4.66 -2.93
C LEU A 179 -26.28 5.19 -1.79
N GLU A 180 -26.57 6.50 -1.78
CA GLU A 180 -27.58 7.09 -0.91
C GLU A 180 -28.96 6.60 -1.37
N THR A 181 -29.68 5.92 -0.48
CA THR A 181 -30.93 5.23 -0.82
C THR A 181 -32.20 6.01 -0.43
N ARG A 182 -32.04 7.21 0.14
CA ARG A 182 -33.17 8.03 0.60
C ARG A 182 -33.68 8.94 -0.50
N GLY A 183 -34.59 8.43 -1.33
CA GLY A 183 -35.35 9.25 -2.26
C GLY A 183 -36.19 10.33 -1.55
N PHE A 184 -36.65 11.29 -2.31
CA PHE A 184 -37.52 12.43 -1.89
C PHE A 184 -36.86 13.39 -0.89
N ASN A 185 -35.58 13.21 -0.57
CA ASN A 185 -34.77 14.15 0.20
C ASN A 185 -33.83 14.95 -0.71
N ARG A 186 -33.43 16.13 -0.25
CA ARG A 186 -32.37 16.89 -0.93
C ARG A 186 -31.04 16.19 -0.77
N PRO A 187 -30.19 16.19 -1.80
CA PRO A 187 -28.84 15.61 -1.70
C PRO A 187 -28.00 16.33 -0.65
N ASP A 188 -27.16 15.58 0.05
CA ASP A 188 -26.12 16.13 0.93
C ASP A 188 -24.93 16.56 0.07
N GLY A 189 -24.73 17.86 -0.10
CA GLY A 189 -23.61 18.40 -0.89
C GLY A 189 -22.22 18.15 -0.29
N SER A 190 -22.15 17.69 0.95
CA SER A 190 -20.86 17.39 1.64
C SER A 190 -20.34 15.98 1.38
N LYS A 191 -21.17 15.09 0.82
CA LYS A 191 -20.85 13.67 0.58
C LYS A 191 -21.18 13.25 -0.85
N PRO A 192 -20.43 12.29 -1.39
CA PRO A 192 -20.82 11.65 -2.64
C PRO A 192 -22.19 10.97 -2.50
N PHE A 193 -23.03 11.13 -3.52
CA PHE A 193 -24.32 10.43 -3.62
C PHE A 193 -24.12 8.92 -3.85
N CYS A 194 -23.13 8.57 -4.67
CA CYS A 194 -22.72 7.18 -4.90
C CYS A 194 -21.28 7.12 -5.40
N ARG A 195 -20.71 5.92 -5.39
CA ARG A 195 -19.44 5.59 -6.04
C ARG A 195 -19.70 4.58 -7.15
N VAL A 196 -19.12 4.80 -8.31
CA VAL A 196 -19.02 3.79 -9.37
C VAL A 196 -17.61 3.24 -9.36
N ILE A 197 -17.49 1.92 -9.18
CA ILE A 197 -16.23 1.17 -9.19
C ILE A 197 -16.09 0.53 -10.55
N GLY A 198 -15.06 0.90 -11.30
CA GLY A 198 -14.81 0.39 -12.64
C GLY A 198 -14.36 -1.06 -12.65
N SER A 199 -14.62 -1.74 -13.77
CA SER A 199 -14.21 -3.14 -14.02
C SER A 199 -12.72 -3.29 -14.34
N GLY A 200 -11.93 -2.23 -14.29
CA GLY A 200 -10.50 -2.19 -14.68
C GLY A 200 -9.54 -2.96 -13.77
N GLY A 201 -10.04 -3.67 -12.76
CA GLY A 201 -9.25 -4.45 -11.81
C GLY A 201 -9.02 -3.74 -10.48
N MET A 202 -8.32 -4.43 -9.57
CA MET A 202 -7.96 -3.92 -8.25
C MET A 202 -6.48 -3.65 -8.17
N GLU A 203 -6.11 -2.65 -7.40
CA GLU A 203 -4.75 -2.33 -7.00
C GLU A 203 -4.65 -2.41 -5.48
N VAL A 204 -3.43 -2.63 -5.00
CA VAL A 204 -3.15 -2.58 -3.56
C VAL A 204 -2.13 -1.49 -3.33
N ALA A 205 -2.48 -0.54 -2.47
CA ALA A 205 -1.55 0.47 -1.97
C ALA A 205 -0.95 -0.02 -0.65
N PHE A 206 0.36 -0.03 -0.54
CA PHE A 206 1.10 -0.40 0.66
C PHE A 206 2.31 0.51 0.84
N LYS A 207 2.90 0.51 2.02
CA LYS A 207 4.04 1.36 2.35
C LYS A 207 5.28 0.51 2.62
N VAL A 208 6.43 1.01 2.19
CA VAL A 208 7.74 0.37 2.33
C VAL A 208 8.68 1.37 2.98
N LEU A 209 9.57 0.92 3.88
CA LEU A 209 10.61 1.76 4.46
C LEU A 209 11.59 2.24 3.39
N GLU A 210 12.09 3.47 3.53
CA GLU A 210 13.12 4.01 2.63
C GLU A 210 14.35 3.09 2.53
N SER A 211 14.78 2.49 3.65
CA SER A 211 15.88 1.54 3.71
C SER A 211 15.65 0.24 2.92
N GLU A 212 14.39 -0.15 2.72
CA GLU A 212 13.99 -1.35 1.97
C GLU A 212 13.69 -1.05 0.50
N LEU A 213 13.55 0.24 0.14
CA LEU A 213 13.22 0.67 -1.22
C LEU A 213 14.15 0.11 -2.30
N PRO A 214 15.48 -0.01 -2.10
CA PRO A 214 16.38 -0.62 -3.09
C PRO A 214 16.03 -2.07 -3.44
N LEU A 215 15.28 -2.74 -2.56
CA LEU A 215 14.87 -4.15 -2.70
C LEU A 215 13.53 -4.30 -3.44
N VAL A 216 12.80 -3.19 -3.68
CA VAL A 216 11.52 -3.19 -4.39
C VAL A 216 11.69 -2.51 -5.74
N ARG A 217 11.24 -3.16 -6.80
CA ARG A 217 11.26 -2.62 -8.16
C ARG A 217 9.91 -2.76 -8.84
N ARG A 218 9.64 -1.86 -9.75
CA ARG A 218 8.49 -2.01 -10.64
C ARG A 218 8.61 -3.33 -11.43
N GLY A 219 7.51 -4.11 -11.44
CA GLY A 219 7.47 -5.44 -12.05
C GLY A 219 7.73 -6.59 -11.06
N ASP A 220 8.15 -6.33 -9.82
CA ASP A 220 8.31 -7.38 -8.81
C ASP A 220 6.98 -8.05 -8.50
N ARG A 221 7.04 -9.36 -8.27
CA ARG A 221 5.85 -10.15 -7.91
C ARG A 221 5.41 -9.83 -6.51
N VAL A 222 4.11 -9.67 -6.36
CA VAL A 222 3.48 -9.51 -5.05
C VAL A 222 2.45 -10.61 -4.82
N GLU A 223 2.35 -11.03 -3.59
CA GLU A 223 1.29 -11.90 -3.10
C GLU A 223 0.43 -11.09 -2.13
N VAL A 224 -0.88 -11.06 -2.36
CA VAL A 224 -1.84 -10.27 -1.61
C VAL A 224 -2.81 -11.21 -0.92
N ALA A 225 -2.79 -11.22 0.39
CA ALA A 225 -3.65 -12.07 1.22
C ALA A 225 -4.58 -11.21 2.08
N PRO A 226 -5.92 -11.33 1.96
CA PRO A 226 -6.85 -10.67 2.84
C PRO A 226 -6.65 -11.11 4.30
N PHE A 227 -6.80 -10.17 5.25
CA PHE A 227 -6.77 -10.52 6.68
C PHE A 227 -8.01 -11.28 7.13
N ALA A 228 -9.13 -11.03 6.48
CA ALA A 228 -10.40 -11.66 6.79
C ALA A 228 -10.83 -12.61 5.66
N GLY A 229 -11.32 -13.79 6.05
CA GLY A 229 -11.93 -14.75 5.15
C GLY A 229 -11.00 -15.86 4.68
N THR A 230 -11.59 -16.85 4.02
CA THR A 230 -10.92 -18.02 3.42
C THR A 230 -10.49 -17.80 1.96
N ALA A 231 -10.56 -16.54 1.49
CA ALA A 231 -10.10 -16.20 0.15
C ALA A 231 -8.59 -16.41 0.08
N GLY A 232 -8.15 -17.29 -0.83
CA GLY A 232 -6.73 -17.55 -1.06
C GLY A 232 -5.98 -16.28 -1.48
N ALA A 233 -4.66 -16.31 -1.31
CA ALA A 233 -3.80 -15.22 -1.75
C ALA A 233 -3.93 -15.00 -3.27
N CYS A 234 -3.97 -13.73 -3.67
CA CYS A 234 -3.98 -13.31 -5.07
C CYS A 234 -2.56 -12.89 -5.47
N SER A 235 -2.16 -13.21 -6.69
CA SER A 235 -0.89 -12.72 -7.24
C SER A 235 -1.07 -11.36 -7.91
N GLY A 236 0.01 -10.57 -7.88
CA GLY A 236 0.05 -9.27 -8.54
C GLY A 236 1.47 -8.87 -8.91
N THR A 237 1.62 -7.66 -9.39
CA THR A 237 2.91 -7.06 -9.74
C THR A 237 2.97 -5.61 -9.29
N VAL A 238 4.13 -5.16 -8.81
CA VAL A 238 4.38 -3.75 -8.49
C VAL A 238 4.22 -2.93 -9.77
N SER A 239 3.25 -2.01 -9.75
CA SER A 239 2.93 -1.13 -10.89
C SER A 239 3.58 0.24 -10.77
N GLU A 240 3.65 0.77 -9.54
CA GLU A 240 4.09 2.13 -9.27
C GLU A 240 4.84 2.21 -7.94
N ILE A 241 5.88 3.02 -7.91
CA ILE A 241 6.61 3.41 -6.71
C ILE A 241 6.58 4.94 -6.67
N ASN A 242 5.98 5.51 -5.63
CA ASN A 242 5.94 6.96 -5.47
C ASN A 242 7.35 7.48 -5.12
N PRO A 243 7.90 8.47 -5.83
CA PRO A 243 9.22 9.01 -5.52
C PRO A 243 9.28 9.89 -4.26
N LEU A 244 8.17 10.02 -3.54
CA LEU A 244 8.08 10.81 -2.31
C LEU A 244 8.20 9.92 -1.07
N VAL A 245 9.12 10.28 -0.17
CA VAL A 245 9.21 9.71 1.18
C VAL A 245 8.35 10.55 2.12
N ASP A 246 7.48 9.92 2.88
CA ASP A 246 6.64 10.62 3.85
C ASP A 246 7.40 10.97 5.15
N GLU A 247 6.76 11.73 6.05
CA GLU A 247 7.34 12.18 7.32
C GLU A 247 7.79 11.03 8.24
N ASN A 248 7.31 9.82 7.99
CA ASN A 248 7.66 8.63 8.75
C ASN A 248 8.75 7.78 8.07
N GLY A 249 9.37 8.27 7.01
CA GLY A 249 10.38 7.52 6.24
C GLY A 249 9.78 6.39 5.40
N LEU A 250 8.51 6.50 5.01
CA LEU A 250 7.80 5.48 4.24
C LEU A 250 7.55 5.96 2.80
N VAL A 251 7.70 5.05 1.86
CA VAL A 251 7.42 5.24 0.44
C VAL A 251 6.14 4.48 0.08
N SER A 252 5.21 5.15 -0.59
CA SER A 252 3.98 4.52 -1.06
C SER A 252 4.24 3.73 -2.35
N VAL A 253 3.83 2.48 -2.35
CA VAL A 253 3.96 1.56 -3.50
C VAL A 253 2.58 1.05 -3.86
N ARG A 254 2.32 0.91 -5.18
CA ARG A 254 1.11 0.28 -5.69
C ARG A 254 1.45 -0.98 -6.45
N ALA A 255 0.60 -1.98 -6.29
CA ALA A 255 0.67 -3.22 -7.06
C ALA A 255 -0.68 -3.50 -7.70
N ARG A 256 -0.66 -3.89 -8.97
CA ARG A 256 -1.84 -4.37 -9.68
C ARG A 256 -2.06 -5.84 -9.33
N VAL A 257 -3.28 -6.21 -8.95
CA VAL A 257 -3.64 -7.56 -8.53
C VAL A 257 -4.39 -8.28 -9.64
N ASN A 258 -3.96 -9.48 -9.95
CA ASN A 258 -4.60 -10.35 -10.92
C ASN A 258 -5.69 -11.20 -10.23
N GLY A 259 -6.86 -11.34 -10.84
CA GLY A 259 -7.92 -12.21 -10.31
C GLY A 259 -8.72 -11.62 -9.15
N GLY A 260 -8.87 -10.31 -9.10
CA GLY A 260 -9.51 -9.54 -8.03
C GLY A 260 -10.99 -9.77 -7.74
N ALA A 261 -11.64 -10.79 -8.30
CA ALA A 261 -13.08 -11.06 -8.09
C ALA A 261 -13.49 -11.30 -6.62
N ARG A 262 -12.52 -11.46 -5.72
CA ARG A 262 -12.74 -11.66 -4.28
C ARG A 262 -12.26 -10.50 -3.40
N LEU A 263 -11.71 -9.46 -4.02
CA LEU A 263 -11.22 -8.27 -3.31
C LEU A 263 -12.23 -7.14 -3.51
N PHE A 264 -12.57 -6.48 -2.40
CA PHE A 264 -13.43 -5.30 -2.43
C PHE A 264 -12.60 -4.04 -2.19
N ASP A 265 -13.03 -2.94 -2.79
CA ASP A 265 -12.46 -1.62 -2.52
C ASP A 265 -12.51 -1.32 -1.02
N GLY A 266 -11.37 -0.89 -0.45
CA GLY A 266 -11.24 -0.62 0.98
C GLY A 266 -10.78 -1.78 1.85
N MET A 267 -10.67 -3.02 1.34
CA MET A 267 -10.18 -4.16 2.14
C MET A 267 -8.74 -3.97 2.61
N ASN A 268 -8.47 -4.36 3.85
CA ASN A 268 -7.11 -4.46 4.37
C ASN A 268 -6.52 -5.84 4.03
N VAL A 269 -5.27 -5.84 3.57
CA VAL A 269 -4.57 -7.02 3.08
C VAL A 269 -3.13 -7.04 3.57
N ARG A 270 -2.56 -8.23 3.68
CA ARG A 270 -1.12 -8.44 3.79
C ARG A 270 -0.54 -8.53 2.40
N VAL A 271 0.53 -7.80 2.15
CA VAL A 271 1.25 -7.77 0.88
C VAL A 271 2.65 -8.32 1.12
N SER A 272 3.01 -9.38 0.40
CA SER A 272 4.36 -9.93 0.38
C SER A 272 5.00 -9.64 -0.97
N VAL A 273 6.03 -8.80 -0.98
CA VAL A 273 6.84 -8.54 -2.20
C VAL A 273 7.96 -9.57 -2.24
N LYS A 274 7.98 -10.41 -3.28
CA LYS A 274 8.96 -11.48 -3.45
C LYS A 274 9.97 -11.10 -4.53
N ARG A 275 11.24 -11.06 -4.13
CA ARG A 275 12.34 -10.79 -5.04
C ARG A 275 13.45 -11.78 -4.88
N SER A 276 13.94 -12.32 -5.99
CA SER A 276 15.08 -13.22 -6.04
C SER A 276 16.35 -12.44 -6.32
N VAL A 277 17.35 -12.55 -5.45
CA VAL A 277 18.67 -11.93 -5.57
C VAL A 277 19.70 -13.04 -5.77
N ALA A 278 20.26 -13.12 -6.98
CA ALA A 278 21.21 -14.17 -7.32
C ALA A 278 22.61 -13.93 -6.70
N GLY A 279 23.40 -15.00 -6.58
CA GLY A 279 24.81 -14.92 -6.23
C GLY A 279 25.10 -14.64 -4.75
N GLN A 280 24.14 -14.89 -3.86
CA GLN A 280 24.27 -14.65 -2.43
C GLN A 280 24.79 -15.90 -1.71
N LEU A 281 25.65 -15.70 -0.69
CA LEU A 281 26.01 -16.74 0.27
C LEU A 281 24.92 -16.78 1.34
N VAL A 282 24.21 -17.90 1.43
CA VAL A 282 23.00 -18.02 2.26
C VAL A 282 23.23 -19.07 3.35
N VAL A 283 22.87 -18.70 4.58
CA VAL A 283 22.91 -19.62 5.73
C VAL A 283 21.57 -19.62 6.46
N PRO A 284 21.14 -20.75 7.04
CA PRO A 284 19.99 -20.78 7.94
C PRO A 284 20.20 -19.85 9.13
N LYS A 285 19.13 -19.27 9.66
CA LYS A 285 19.17 -18.41 10.86
C LYS A 285 19.79 -19.12 12.05
N THR A 286 19.64 -20.44 12.14
CA THR A 286 20.22 -21.29 13.19
C THR A 286 21.75 -21.33 13.15
N ALA A 287 22.38 -21.07 12.01
CA ALA A 287 23.85 -21.04 11.89
C ALA A 287 24.47 -19.78 12.50
N VAL A 288 23.69 -18.70 12.63
CA VAL A 288 24.17 -17.40 13.15
C VAL A 288 23.96 -17.33 14.66
N VAL A 289 25.02 -17.16 15.41
CA VAL A 289 25.00 -17.04 16.88
C VAL A 289 25.50 -15.66 17.29
N LEU A 290 24.93 -15.12 18.36
CA LEU A 290 25.42 -13.88 18.96
C LEU A 290 26.50 -14.19 19.99
N ARG A 291 27.69 -13.61 19.85
CA ARG A 291 28.81 -13.69 20.79
C ARG A 291 29.34 -12.29 21.10
N THR A 292 29.36 -11.93 22.35
CA THR A 292 29.85 -10.60 22.79
C THR A 292 29.25 -9.42 21.97
N GLY A 293 27.96 -9.52 21.62
CA GLY A 293 27.27 -8.49 20.84
C GLY A 293 27.56 -8.51 19.33
N LYS A 294 28.34 -9.49 18.83
CA LYS A 294 28.64 -9.65 17.40
C LYS A 294 28.04 -10.95 16.85
N GLN A 295 27.68 -10.93 15.59
CA GLN A 295 27.19 -12.10 14.86
C GLN A 295 28.39 -12.96 14.44
N VAL A 296 28.27 -14.26 14.74
CA VAL A 296 29.29 -15.26 14.46
C VAL A 296 28.68 -16.46 13.76
N VAL A 297 29.39 -16.96 12.75
CA VAL A 297 29.10 -18.25 12.10
C VAL A 297 30.30 -19.14 12.29
N PHE A 298 30.05 -20.39 12.70
CA PHE A 298 31.10 -21.38 12.84
C PHE A 298 31.31 -22.14 11.54
N THR A 299 32.57 -22.27 11.10
CA THR A 299 32.99 -23.15 10.02
C THR A 299 33.75 -24.34 10.56
N LEU A 300 33.63 -25.48 9.90
CA LEU A 300 34.39 -26.67 10.17
C LEU A 300 35.71 -26.63 9.40
N LYS A 301 36.83 -26.69 10.12
CA LYS A 301 38.17 -26.80 9.55
C LYS A 301 38.99 -27.83 10.36
N ASP A 302 39.53 -28.84 9.71
CA ASP A 302 40.36 -29.89 10.32
C ASP A 302 39.72 -30.55 11.56
N GLY A 303 38.40 -30.82 11.54
CA GLY A 303 37.64 -31.41 12.65
C GLY A 303 37.40 -30.47 13.83
N ARG A 304 37.65 -29.18 13.67
CA ARG A 304 37.46 -28.14 14.69
C ARG A 304 36.49 -27.07 14.21
N ALA A 305 35.74 -26.46 15.14
CA ALA A 305 34.87 -25.34 14.90
C ALA A 305 35.66 -24.02 14.95
N VAL A 306 35.76 -23.34 13.82
CA VAL A 306 36.39 -22.02 13.73
C VAL A 306 35.29 -20.98 13.65
N TRP A 307 35.23 -20.04 14.59
CA TRP A 307 34.29 -18.98 14.54
C TRP A 307 34.73 -17.87 13.59
N ASN A 308 33.79 -17.33 12.84
CA ASN A 308 34.02 -16.20 11.93
C ASN A 308 33.03 -15.10 12.25
N TYR A 309 33.51 -13.88 12.40
CA TYR A 309 32.63 -12.72 12.50
C TYR A 309 31.98 -12.46 11.15
N VAL A 310 30.65 -12.34 11.15
CA VAL A 310 29.90 -12.13 9.93
C VAL A 310 29.02 -10.90 10.05
N THR A 311 28.75 -10.30 8.89
CA THR A 311 27.70 -9.31 8.74
C THR A 311 26.53 -9.97 8.00
N THR A 312 25.37 -10.02 8.63
CA THR A 312 24.15 -10.46 7.97
C THR A 312 23.60 -9.33 7.10
N GLY A 313 23.17 -9.66 5.90
CA GLY A 313 22.56 -8.73 4.98
C GLY A 313 21.04 -8.94 4.88
N LEU A 314 20.59 -9.46 3.72
CA LEU A 314 19.18 -9.76 3.50
C LEU A 314 18.71 -10.91 4.38
N GLU A 315 17.47 -10.82 4.85
CA GLU A 315 16.83 -11.90 5.62
C GLU A 315 15.46 -12.27 5.05
N ASN A 316 15.08 -13.53 5.28
CA ASN A 316 13.72 -14.03 5.12
C ASN A 316 13.30 -14.77 6.39
N MET A 317 12.25 -15.56 6.38
CA MET A 317 11.76 -16.26 7.56
C MET A 317 12.79 -17.25 8.15
N THR A 318 13.62 -17.87 7.31
CA THR A 318 14.47 -19.02 7.69
C THR A 318 15.97 -18.79 7.52
N GLU A 319 16.37 -17.80 6.71
CA GLU A 319 17.75 -17.65 6.22
C GLU A 319 18.25 -16.21 6.31
N TYR A 320 19.58 -16.07 6.36
CA TYR A 320 20.31 -14.81 6.17
C TYR A 320 21.25 -14.92 4.98
N THR A 321 21.47 -13.81 4.29
CA THR A 321 22.68 -13.66 3.48
C THR A 321 23.83 -13.23 4.40
N VAL A 322 25.01 -13.79 4.18
CA VAL A 322 26.17 -13.51 5.04
C VAL A 322 27.38 -13.07 4.22
N THR A 323 28.15 -12.17 4.80
CA THR A 323 29.46 -11.73 4.33
C THR A 323 30.42 -11.67 5.49
N GLY A 324 31.69 -12.02 5.27
CA GLY A 324 32.70 -12.00 6.32
C GLY A 324 33.93 -12.84 5.94
N GLU A 325 34.97 -12.74 6.76
CA GLU A 325 36.14 -13.58 6.63
C GLU A 325 35.79 -15.04 6.87
N GLY A 326 36.31 -15.96 6.06
CA GLY A 326 35.98 -17.40 6.13
C GLY A 326 34.62 -17.78 5.52
N MET A 327 33.85 -16.82 4.99
CA MET A 327 32.59 -17.06 4.29
C MET A 327 32.86 -17.11 2.78
N GLU A 328 33.38 -18.22 2.30
CA GLU A 328 33.68 -18.46 0.90
C GLU A 328 32.86 -19.63 0.35
N GLU A 329 32.67 -19.67 -0.95
CA GLU A 329 32.00 -20.79 -1.59
C GLU A 329 32.79 -22.08 -1.36
N GLY A 330 32.11 -23.12 -0.88
CA GLY A 330 32.72 -24.40 -0.51
C GLY A 330 33.03 -24.54 0.99
N ALA A 331 32.99 -23.45 1.79
CA ALA A 331 33.18 -23.52 3.22
C ALA A 331 32.10 -24.41 3.89
N GLN A 332 32.49 -25.24 4.85
CA GLN A 332 31.56 -26.05 5.62
C GLN A 332 31.08 -25.26 6.84
N VAL A 333 29.83 -24.82 6.81
CA VAL A 333 29.19 -24.04 7.87
C VAL A 333 28.48 -24.97 8.84
N ILE A 334 28.69 -24.78 10.13
CA ILE A 334 27.99 -25.50 11.21
C ILE A 334 26.60 -24.85 11.38
N VAL A 335 25.55 -25.65 11.22
CA VAL A 335 24.15 -25.18 11.23
C VAL A 335 23.49 -25.44 12.60
N THR A 336 23.79 -26.57 13.25
CA THR A 336 23.24 -26.93 14.55
C THR A 336 24.37 -27.38 15.49
N GLY A 337 24.12 -27.39 16.82
CA GLY A 337 25.11 -27.71 17.83
C GLY A 337 26.08 -26.55 18.12
N ASN A 338 25.88 -25.38 17.53
CA ASN A 338 26.79 -24.23 17.56
C ASN A 338 26.66 -23.33 18.80
N VAL A 339 25.58 -23.48 19.58
CA VAL A 339 25.27 -22.55 20.72
C VAL A 339 26.33 -22.59 21.82
N ASN A 340 26.93 -23.74 22.07
CA ASN A 340 27.93 -23.93 23.17
C ASN A 340 29.37 -24.12 22.64
N LEU A 341 29.60 -23.92 21.32
CA LEU A 341 30.94 -24.08 20.77
C LEU A 341 31.84 -22.91 21.14
N ALA A 342 33.07 -23.23 21.50
CA ALA A 342 34.18 -22.29 21.58
C ALA A 342 35.02 -22.33 20.31
N HIS A 343 35.84 -21.31 20.09
CA HIS A 343 36.81 -21.29 18.98
C HIS A 343 37.75 -22.49 19.12
N GLU A 344 38.01 -23.18 18.02
CA GLU A 344 38.85 -24.38 17.90
C GLU A 344 38.39 -25.61 18.70
N SER A 345 37.14 -25.61 19.18
CA SER A 345 36.55 -26.79 19.83
C SER A 345 36.50 -27.98 18.87
N PRO A 346 36.91 -29.19 19.33
CA PRO A 346 36.72 -30.39 18.53
C PRO A 346 35.23 -30.68 18.32
N VAL A 347 34.86 -31.04 17.13
CA VAL A 347 33.46 -31.34 16.78
C VAL A 347 33.38 -32.67 16.02
N LYS A 348 32.25 -33.34 16.18
CA LYS A 348 31.88 -34.55 15.47
C LYS A 348 30.68 -34.25 14.57
N VAL A 349 30.87 -34.39 13.27
CA VAL A 349 29.76 -34.20 12.32
C VAL A 349 28.82 -35.37 12.40
N ILE A 350 27.54 -35.03 12.59
CA ILE A 350 26.42 -35.97 12.46
C ILE A 350 25.60 -35.61 11.21
N HIS A 351 25.05 -36.62 10.56
CA HIS A 351 24.27 -36.46 9.32
C HIS A 351 22.78 -36.40 9.61
#